data_2cabca7757d135ffa84d502d9367696f
#
_entry.id   2cabca7757d135ffa84d502d9367696f
#
_cell.length_a   1.000
_cell.length_b   1.000
_cell.length_c   1.000
_cell.angle_alpha   90.00
_cell.angle_beta   90.00
_cell.angle_gamma   90.00
#
_symmetry.space_group_name_H-M   'P 1'
#
loop_
_entity.id
_entity.type
_entity.pdbx_description
1 polymer ?
#
loop_
_entity_poly.entity_id
_entity_poly.type
_entity_poly.pdbx_seq_one_letter_code
_entity_poly.pdbx_strand_id
1 'polypeptide(L)'
;NIRGNVDTRIEKIERGEYDGTILALAGLKTLNLENHIKQIFSLKEFIPTAGQGIIAVQCRENDENIKKILRKINHNKTEICALAERSFLKTLGGDCYTAVGCFATLKGSDIQLKTQLFSDDEKEVFNLSKSGNLSEPENLGRLAGEEILKKLKKNFIKKR
;
A
#
# COMPACT_ATOMS: atom_id res chain seq x y z
N ASN A 1 13.98 8.44 13.25
CA ASN A 1 12.85 7.49 13.04
C ASN A 1 12.01 7.40 14.32
N ILE A 2 10.74 7.82 14.24
CA ILE A 2 9.78 7.65 15.34
C ILE A 2 9.31 6.18 15.37
N ARG A 3 9.35 5.55 16.57
CA ARG A 3 8.90 4.17 16.80
C ARG A 3 7.88 4.13 17.91
N GLY A 4 7.06 3.10 17.93
CA GLY A 4 5.99 2.87 18.90
C GLY A 4 4.63 2.66 18.23
N ASN A 5 3.62 2.40 19.02
CA ASN A 5 2.22 2.34 18.60
C ASN A 5 1.71 3.73 18.23
N VAL A 6 0.50 3.83 17.70
CA VAL A 6 -0.09 5.11 17.24
C VAL A 6 -0.15 6.14 18.38
N ASP A 7 -0.68 5.76 19.54
CA ASP A 7 -0.75 6.54 20.76
C ASP A 7 0.62 7.04 21.22
N THR A 8 1.58 6.15 21.35
CA THR A 8 2.96 6.48 21.74
C THR A 8 3.62 7.49 20.79
N ARG A 9 3.33 7.40 19.47
CA ARG A 9 3.89 8.36 18.50
C ARG A 9 3.25 9.73 18.63
N ILE A 10 1.94 9.79 18.93
CA ILE A 10 1.24 11.07 19.18
C ILE A 10 1.80 11.72 20.44
N GLU A 11 1.93 10.98 21.55
CA GLU A 11 2.51 11.50 22.78
C GLU A 11 3.91 12.10 22.60
N LYS A 12 4.75 11.46 21.77
CA LYS A 12 6.10 11.98 21.47
C LYS A 12 6.07 13.31 20.74
N ILE A 13 5.07 13.51 19.85
CA ILE A 13 4.87 14.79 19.18
C ILE A 13 4.38 15.84 20.16
N GLU A 14 3.44 15.50 21.03
CA GLU A 14 2.92 16.43 22.07
C GLU A 14 3.99 16.87 23.07
N ARG A 15 4.97 16.00 23.34
CA ARG A 15 6.15 16.33 24.15
C ARG A 15 7.21 17.14 23.40
N GLY A 16 7.01 17.41 22.11
CA GLY A 16 7.97 18.15 21.28
C GLY A 16 9.24 17.37 20.90
N GLU A 17 9.21 16.03 21.04
CA GLU A 17 10.34 15.18 20.61
C GLU A 17 10.43 15.08 19.07
N TYR A 18 9.31 15.32 18.38
CA TYR A 18 9.20 15.32 16.91
C TYR A 18 8.20 16.37 16.46
N ASP A 19 8.43 16.96 15.28
CA ASP A 19 7.55 17.97 14.68
C ASP A 19 6.25 17.38 14.14
N GLY A 20 6.28 16.10 13.71
CA GLY A 20 5.11 15.41 13.14
C GLY A 20 5.41 13.97 12.74
N THR A 21 4.36 13.24 12.37
CA THR A 21 4.43 11.88 11.83
C THR A 21 3.29 11.62 10.85
N ILE A 22 3.49 10.70 9.92
CA ILE A 22 2.45 10.22 9.00
C ILE A 22 1.92 8.90 9.53
N LEU A 23 0.59 8.83 9.68
CA LEU A 23 -0.12 7.66 10.18
C LEU A 23 -1.29 7.29 9.28
N ALA A 24 -1.71 6.02 9.32
CA ALA A 24 -2.91 5.58 8.63
C ALA A 24 -4.16 6.18 9.30
N LEU A 25 -5.00 6.86 8.52
CA LEU A 25 -6.23 7.49 8.99
C LEU A 25 -7.17 6.48 9.69
N ALA A 26 -7.24 5.24 9.18
CA ALA A 26 -8.04 4.18 9.77
C ALA A 26 -7.61 3.86 11.22
N GLY A 27 -6.30 3.83 11.48
CA GLY A 27 -5.78 3.61 12.84
C GLY A 27 -6.17 4.72 13.82
N LEU A 28 -6.08 5.98 13.39
CA LEU A 28 -6.50 7.13 14.21
C LEU A 28 -8.00 7.10 14.51
N LYS A 29 -8.84 6.78 13.53
CA LYS A 29 -10.29 6.64 13.72
C LYS A 29 -10.66 5.51 14.67
N THR A 30 -10.00 4.35 14.55
CA THR A 30 -10.26 3.21 15.43
C THR A 30 -9.93 3.51 16.90
N LEU A 31 -8.96 4.38 17.13
CA LEU A 31 -8.52 4.79 18.47
C LEU A 31 -9.20 6.08 18.96
N ASN A 32 -10.12 6.67 18.18
CA ASN A 32 -10.78 7.97 18.47
C ASN A 32 -9.77 9.12 18.67
N LEU A 33 -8.71 9.14 17.85
CA LEU A 33 -7.61 10.11 17.90
C LEU A 33 -7.65 11.14 16.74
N GLU A 34 -8.83 11.35 16.13
CA GLU A 34 -8.98 12.25 14.98
C GLU A 34 -8.68 13.69 15.30
N ASN A 35 -8.84 14.11 16.55
CA ASN A 35 -8.53 15.47 17.03
C ASN A 35 -7.04 15.84 16.88
N HIS A 36 -6.15 14.85 16.75
CA HIS A 36 -4.71 15.06 16.52
C HIS A 36 -4.37 15.24 15.03
N ILE A 37 -5.32 15.00 14.12
CA ILE A 37 -5.08 15.13 12.67
C ILE A 37 -4.94 16.61 12.30
N LYS A 38 -3.81 16.96 11.69
CA LYS A 38 -3.56 18.29 11.14
C LYS A 38 -3.85 18.35 9.64
N GLN A 39 -3.60 17.26 8.91
CA GLN A 39 -3.80 17.17 7.46
C GLN A 39 -4.15 15.75 7.05
N ILE A 40 -5.08 15.60 6.11
CA ILE A 40 -5.36 14.34 5.43
C ILE A 40 -4.86 14.49 3.99
N PHE A 41 -3.88 13.66 3.62
CA PHE A 41 -3.34 13.66 2.27
C PHE A 41 -4.31 13.00 1.29
N SER A 42 -4.48 13.63 0.14
CA SER A 42 -5.19 13.02 -0.99
C SER A 42 -4.27 12.03 -1.73
N LEU A 43 -4.86 11.11 -2.49
CA LEU A 43 -4.11 10.19 -3.36
C LEU A 43 -3.37 10.88 -4.53
N LYS A 44 -3.53 12.20 -4.70
CA LYS A 44 -2.73 13.00 -5.63
C LYS A 44 -1.42 13.46 -4.99
N GLU A 45 -1.46 13.70 -3.69
CA GLU A 45 -0.31 14.18 -2.90
C GLU A 45 0.53 13.02 -2.38
N PHE A 46 -0.13 11.95 -1.93
CA PHE A 46 0.53 10.84 -1.28
C PHE A 46 -0.12 9.49 -1.68
N ILE A 47 0.65 8.62 -2.32
CA ILE A 47 0.23 7.26 -2.64
C ILE A 47 0.70 6.35 -1.48
N PRO A 48 -0.23 5.70 -0.76
CA PRO A 48 0.14 4.81 0.36
C PRO A 48 0.88 3.57 -0.14
N THR A 49 1.51 2.85 0.78
CA THR A 49 2.10 1.54 0.49
C THR A 49 1.01 0.53 0.14
N ALA A 50 1.36 -0.49 -0.65
CA ALA A 50 0.43 -1.55 -1.03
C ALA A 50 -0.19 -2.23 0.20
N GLY A 51 -1.49 -2.47 0.16
CA GLY A 51 -2.25 -3.08 1.23
C GLY A 51 -2.53 -2.16 2.43
N GLN A 52 -2.15 -0.88 2.38
CA GLN A 52 -2.40 0.06 3.47
C GLN A 52 -3.91 0.24 3.72
N GLY A 53 -4.32 0.01 4.96
CA GLY A 53 -5.73 0.07 5.36
C GLY A 53 -6.55 -1.20 5.04
N ILE A 54 -5.93 -2.25 4.51
CA ILE A 54 -6.56 -3.55 4.28
C ILE A 54 -6.37 -4.43 5.53
N ILE A 55 -7.47 -4.96 6.05
CA ILE A 55 -7.43 -5.96 7.13
C ILE A 55 -7.34 -7.34 6.48
N ALA A 56 -6.28 -8.08 6.78
CA ALA A 56 -6.08 -9.43 6.32
C ALA A 56 -6.28 -10.44 7.45
N VAL A 57 -7.02 -11.51 7.17
CA VAL A 57 -7.21 -12.62 8.10
C VAL A 57 -6.50 -13.85 7.54
N GLN A 58 -5.59 -14.42 8.32
CA GLN A 58 -4.82 -15.60 7.93
C GLN A 58 -5.40 -16.86 8.60
N CYS A 59 -5.46 -17.95 7.85
CA CYS A 59 -5.80 -19.28 8.35
C CYS A 59 -4.85 -20.32 7.76
N ARG A 60 -4.89 -21.54 8.30
CA ARG A 60 -4.16 -22.68 7.73
C ARG A 60 -4.68 -23.00 6.33
N GLU A 61 -3.76 -23.34 5.42
CA GLU A 61 -4.09 -23.60 4.03
C GLU A 61 -5.07 -24.77 3.85
N ASN A 62 -5.00 -25.78 4.68
CA ASN A 62 -5.83 -26.98 4.58
C ASN A 62 -7.11 -26.92 5.44
N ASP A 63 -7.43 -25.76 6.06
CA ASP A 63 -8.60 -25.61 6.93
C ASP A 63 -9.80 -25.11 6.13
N GLU A 64 -10.47 -26.02 5.42
CA GLU A 64 -11.62 -25.68 4.58
C GLU A 64 -12.82 -25.16 5.37
N ASN A 65 -12.97 -25.53 6.65
CA ASN A 65 -14.05 -25.03 7.47
C ASN A 65 -13.87 -23.55 7.79
N ILE A 66 -12.66 -23.16 8.21
CA ILE A 66 -12.35 -21.75 8.48
C ILE A 66 -12.41 -20.94 7.17
N LYS A 67 -11.89 -21.47 6.06
CA LYS A 67 -12.00 -20.79 4.76
C LYS A 67 -13.44 -20.49 4.37
N LYS A 68 -14.38 -21.42 4.58
CA LYS A 68 -15.81 -21.19 4.32
C LYS A 68 -16.38 -20.04 5.16
N ILE A 69 -15.95 -19.92 6.42
CA ILE A 69 -16.36 -18.82 7.30
C ILE A 69 -15.78 -17.51 6.80
N LEU A 70 -14.46 -17.47 6.51
CA LEU A 70 -13.77 -16.27 6.06
C LEU A 70 -14.31 -15.75 4.73
N ARG A 71 -14.70 -16.62 3.80
CA ARG A 71 -15.35 -16.20 2.53
C ARG A 71 -16.62 -15.37 2.75
N LYS A 72 -17.34 -15.57 3.86
CA LYS A 72 -18.56 -14.81 4.17
C LYS A 72 -18.29 -13.35 4.59
N ILE A 73 -17.12 -13.07 5.11
CA ILE A 73 -16.70 -11.73 5.54
C ILE A 73 -15.75 -11.08 4.52
N ASN A 74 -15.41 -11.79 3.45
CA ASN A 74 -14.53 -11.26 2.41
C ASN A 74 -15.19 -10.11 1.64
N HIS A 75 -14.46 -9.03 1.45
CA HIS A 75 -14.91 -7.90 0.64
C HIS A 75 -14.25 -7.95 -0.75
N ASN A 76 -14.94 -8.54 -1.71
CA ASN A 76 -14.41 -8.83 -3.06
C ASN A 76 -13.76 -7.63 -3.75
N LYS A 77 -14.31 -6.42 -3.57
CA LYS A 77 -13.74 -5.20 -4.17
C LYS A 77 -12.35 -4.89 -3.60
N THR A 78 -12.19 -5.06 -2.30
CA THR A 78 -10.88 -4.89 -1.64
C THR A 78 -9.91 -5.99 -2.03
N GLU A 79 -10.37 -7.23 -2.15
CA GLU A 79 -9.55 -8.36 -2.60
C GLU A 79 -8.98 -8.11 -4.00
N ILE A 80 -9.79 -7.68 -4.96
CA ILE A 80 -9.34 -7.33 -6.31
C ILE A 80 -8.24 -6.26 -6.28
N CYS A 81 -8.43 -5.20 -5.50
CA CYS A 81 -7.41 -4.16 -5.32
C CYS A 81 -6.14 -4.73 -4.69
N ALA A 82 -6.26 -5.52 -3.63
CA ALA A 82 -5.14 -6.14 -2.93
C ALA A 82 -4.32 -7.06 -3.84
N LEU A 83 -4.98 -7.85 -4.69
CA LEU A 83 -4.32 -8.73 -5.65
C LEU A 83 -3.46 -7.94 -6.65
N ALA A 84 -3.99 -6.83 -7.19
CA ALA A 84 -3.24 -5.98 -8.10
C ALA A 84 -2.02 -5.34 -7.42
N GLU A 85 -2.20 -4.78 -6.23
CA GLU A 85 -1.13 -4.13 -5.46
C GLU A 85 -0.03 -5.12 -5.07
N ARG A 86 -0.41 -6.30 -4.58
CA ARG A 86 0.54 -7.36 -4.19
C ARG A 86 1.30 -7.92 -5.39
N SER A 87 0.62 -8.10 -6.53
CA SER A 87 1.27 -8.56 -7.77
C SER A 87 2.30 -7.55 -8.27
N PHE A 88 1.99 -6.25 -8.17
CA PHE A 88 2.94 -5.17 -8.47
C PHE A 88 4.19 -5.27 -7.60
N LEU A 89 4.04 -5.33 -6.26
CA LEU A 89 5.19 -5.47 -5.34
C LEU A 89 6.01 -6.72 -5.61
N LYS A 90 5.34 -7.87 -5.82
CA LYS A 90 6.01 -9.14 -6.14
C LYS A 90 6.86 -9.03 -7.41
N THR A 91 6.35 -8.33 -8.42
CA THR A 91 7.06 -8.14 -9.69
C THR A 91 8.27 -7.23 -9.54
N LEU A 92 8.18 -6.19 -8.71
CA LEU A 92 9.33 -5.34 -8.41
C LEU A 92 10.44 -6.10 -7.66
N GLY A 93 10.12 -7.19 -6.98
CA GLY A 93 11.05 -7.88 -6.08
C GLY A 93 11.45 -7.03 -4.88
N GLY A 94 10.62 -6.02 -4.56
CA GLY A 94 10.84 -5.10 -3.45
C GLY A 94 10.62 -5.76 -2.09
N ASP A 95 11.31 -5.27 -1.11
CA ASP A 95 11.17 -5.61 0.31
C ASP A 95 10.52 -4.44 1.09
N CYS A 96 10.45 -4.57 2.42
CA CYS A 96 9.91 -3.54 3.30
C CYS A 96 10.71 -2.22 3.30
N TYR A 97 11.89 -2.19 2.70
CA TYR A 97 12.76 -1.01 2.61
C TYR A 97 12.63 -0.29 1.27
N THR A 98 11.96 -0.90 0.29
CA THR A 98 11.73 -0.27 -0.99
C THR A 98 10.73 0.88 -0.83
N ALA A 99 11.17 2.11 -1.13
CA ALA A 99 10.33 3.30 -1.04
C ALA A 99 9.31 3.34 -2.19
N VAL A 100 8.18 2.65 -2.01
CA VAL A 100 7.15 2.48 -3.03
C VAL A 100 5.75 2.75 -2.50
N GLY A 101 5.00 3.59 -3.21
CA GLY A 101 3.56 3.74 -3.09
C GLY A 101 2.84 2.92 -4.16
N CYS A 102 1.73 2.27 -3.78
CA CYS A 102 0.91 1.51 -4.70
C CYS A 102 -0.53 1.48 -4.20
N PHE A 103 -1.46 1.94 -5.01
CA PHE A 103 -2.86 2.01 -4.64
C PHE A 103 -3.77 1.69 -5.82
N ALA A 104 -4.65 0.70 -5.62
CA ALA A 104 -5.64 0.29 -6.58
C ALA A 104 -7.03 0.85 -6.24
N THR A 105 -7.78 1.27 -7.26
CA THR A 105 -9.18 1.70 -7.14
C THR A 105 -10.02 1.09 -8.24
N LEU A 106 -11.28 0.80 -7.93
CA LEU A 106 -12.24 0.32 -8.94
C LEU A 106 -12.95 1.50 -9.58
N LYS A 107 -13.07 1.47 -10.92
CA LYS A 107 -13.79 2.46 -11.72
C LYS A 107 -14.71 1.75 -12.71
N GLY A 108 -16.00 1.63 -12.37
CA GLY A 108 -16.95 0.88 -13.19
C GLY A 108 -16.52 -0.58 -13.32
N SER A 109 -16.29 -1.02 -14.55
CA SER A 109 -15.81 -2.36 -14.90
C SER A 109 -14.30 -2.53 -14.85
N ASP A 110 -13.57 -1.47 -14.53
CA ASP A 110 -12.12 -1.45 -14.59
C ASP A 110 -11.48 -1.27 -13.20
N ILE A 111 -10.25 -1.73 -13.10
CA ILE A 111 -9.36 -1.43 -11.99
C ILE A 111 -8.28 -0.44 -12.45
N GLN A 112 -8.03 0.60 -11.66
CA GLN A 112 -6.93 1.53 -11.87
C GLN A 112 -5.89 1.35 -10.78
N LEU A 113 -4.65 1.12 -11.18
CA LEU A 113 -3.48 1.02 -10.30
C LEU A 113 -2.63 2.28 -10.45
N LYS A 114 -2.40 2.99 -9.36
CA LYS A 114 -1.44 4.10 -9.28
C LYS A 114 -0.23 3.65 -8.49
N THR A 115 0.95 3.91 -9.02
CA THR A 115 2.21 3.55 -8.38
C THR A 115 3.19 4.70 -8.39
N GLN A 116 4.02 4.75 -7.36
CA GLN A 116 5.10 5.72 -7.21
C GLN A 116 6.30 5.00 -6.60
N LEU A 117 7.42 5.05 -7.27
CA LEU A 117 8.66 4.44 -6.82
C LEU A 117 9.74 5.52 -6.72
N PHE A 118 10.45 5.56 -5.62
CA PHE A 118 11.56 6.46 -5.38
C PHE A 118 12.88 5.73 -5.59
N SER A 119 13.88 6.44 -6.13
CA SER A 119 15.24 5.93 -6.18
C SER A 119 15.87 5.84 -4.79
N ASP A 120 16.89 4.98 -4.62
CA ASP A 120 17.61 4.81 -3.36
C ASP A 120 18.28 6.12 -2.89
N ASP A 121 18.64 7.01 -3.81
CA ASP A 121 19.22 8.32 -3.52
C ASP A 121 18.17 9.44 -3.43
N GLU A 122 16.88 9.09 -3.47
CA GLU A 122 15.71 9.98 -3.37
C GLU A 122 15.63 11.09 -4.44
N LYS A 123 16.45 11.02 -5.49
CA LYS A 123 16.51 12.07 -6.53
C LYS A 123 15.53 11.86 -7.67
N GLU A 124 15.15 10.62 -7.93
CA GLU A 124 14.23 10.30 -9.02
C GLU A 124 12.94 9.68 -8.47
N VAL A 125 11.82 10.05 -9.08
CA VAL A 125 10.49 9.53 -8.75
C VAL A 125 9.83 9.00 -10.02
N PHE A 126 9.46 7.73 -10.00
CA PHE A 126 8.79 7.05 -11.12
C PHE A 126 7.32 6.89 -10.81
N ASN A 127 6.49 7.65 -11.50
CA ASN A 127 5.03 7.55 -11.40
C ASN A 127 4.49 6.74 -12.57
N LEU A 128 3.51 5.86 -12.27
CA LEU A 128 2.75 5.13 -13.26
C LEU A 128 1.27 5.06 -12.84
N SER A 129 0.38 5.25 -13.81
CA SER A 129 -1.04 4.95 -13.66
C SER A 129 -1.45 4.01 -14.79
N LYS A 130 -1.99 2.84 -14.44
CA LYS A 130 -2.38 1.81 -15.40
C LYS A 130 -3.78 1.31 -15.07
N SER A 131 -4.60 1.08 -16.11
CA SER A 131 -5.93 0.50 -15.95
C SER A 131 -6.02 -0.86 -16.63
N GLY A 132 -6.88 -1.71 -16.13
CA GLY A 132 -7.13 -3.05 -16.66
C GLY A 132 -8.47 -3.60 -16.22
N ASN A 133 -8.79 -4.79 -16.69
CA ASN A 133 -10.04 -5.47 -16.37
C ASN A 133 -10.05 -5.97 -14.92
N LEU A 134 -11.21 -5.89 -14.26
CA LEU A 134 -11.41 -6.40 -12.89
C LEU A 134 -11.16 -7.91 -12.76
N SER A 135 -11.30 -8.68 -13.84
CA SER A 135 -11.05 -10.13 -13.85
C SER A 135 -9.59 -10.52 -13.83
N GLU A 136 -8.66 -9.56 -14.07
CA GLU A 136 -7.22 -9.82 -14.20
C GLU A 136 -6.37 -8.88 -13.33
N PRO A 137 -6.67 -8.73 -12.03
CA PRO A 137 -5.96 -7.76 -11.18
C PRO A 137 -4.47 -8.07 -11.04
N GLU A 138 -4.11 -9.35 -10.93
CA GLU A 138 -2.71 -9.78 -10.81
C GLU A 138 -1.92 -9.49 -12.10
N ASN A 139 -2.54 -9.67 -13.27
CA ASN A 139 -1.92 -9.34 -14.55
C ASN A 139 -1.65 -7.83 -14.65
N LEU A 140 -2.61 -7.00 -14.22
CA LEU A 140 -2.44 -5.54 -14.17
C LEU A 140 -1.23 -5.17 -13.29
N GLY A 141 -1.14 -5.72 -12.08
CA GLY A 141 -0.05 -5.48 -11.15
C GLY A 141 1.30 -5.89 -11.75
N ARG A 142 1.38 -7.08 -12.34
CA ARG A 142 2.57 -7.59 -13.01
C ARG A 142 3.03 -6.66 -14.15
N LEU A 143 2.12 -6.29 -15.05
CA LEU A 143 2.44 -5.40 -16.18
C LEU A 143 2.90 -4.02 -15.72
N ALA A 144 2.31 -3.47 -14.64
CA ALA A 144 2.75 -2.23 -14.05
C ALA A 144 4.17 -2.33 -13.46
N GLY A 145 4.47 -3.42 -12.76
CA GLY A 145 5.81 -3.70 -12.22
C GLY A 145 6.87 -3.82 -13.31
N GLU A 146 6.58 -4.59 -14.36
CA GLU A 146 7.48 -4.75 -15.51
C GLU A 146 7.76 -3.41 -16.21
N GLU A 147 6.75 -2.54 -16.33
CA GLU A 147 6.89 -1.21 -16.94
C GLU A 147 7.79 -0.30 -16.10
N ILE A 148 7.62 -0.30 -14.78
CA ILE A 148 8.49 0.45 -13.87
C ILE A 148 9.92 -0.08 -13.94
N LEU A 149 10.13 -1.39 -13.90
CA LEU A 149 11.46 -2.02 -14.00
C LEU A 149 12.20 -1.66 -15.30
N LYS A 150 11.49 -1.52 -16.42
CA LYS A 150 12.07 -1.06 -17.69
C LYS A 150 12.55 0.39 -17.64
N LYS A 151 11.89 1.24 -16.84
CA LYS A 151 12.27 2.64 -16.65
C LYS A 151 13.44 2.80 -15.66
N LEU A 152 13.62 1.82 -14.79
CA LEU A 152 14.74 1.81 -13.85
C LEU A 152 16.05 1.50 -14.59
N LYS A 153 17.03 2.36 -14.48
CA LYS A 153 18.42 2.03 -14.84
C LYS A 153 18.89 0.91 -13.90
N LYS A 154 19.63 -0.11 -14.41
CA LYS A 154 20.05 -1.36 -13.73
C LYS A 154 20.63 -1.25 -12.30
N ASN A 155 20.81 -0.06 -11.76
CA ASN A 155 21.46 0.20 -10.47
C ASN A 155 20.47 0.59 -9.35
N PHE A 156 19.17 0.68 -9.61
CA PHE A 156 18.18 1.25 -8.68
C PHE A 156 17.69 0.31 -7.60
N ILE A 157 17.63 -0.96 -7.87
CA ILE A 157 17.29 -1.97 -6.86
C ILE A 157 18.57 -2.75 -6.57
N LYS A 158 19.34 -2.32 -5.58
CA LYS A 158 20.40 -3.17 -5.04
C LYS A 158 19.72 -4.38 -4.39
N LYS A 159 19.98 -5.58 -4.96
CA LYS A 159 19.74 -6.83 -4.24
C LYS A 159 20.60 -6.76 -2.97
N ARG A 160 19.95 -6.54 -1.84
CA ARG A 160 20.54 -6.73 -0.51
C ARG A 160 20.42 -8.18 -0.11
#